data_b47b58a96b39b0c10527be6ffcea20fa
#
_entry.id   b47b58a96b39b0c10527be6ffcea20fa
#
_cell.length_a   1.000
_cell.length_b   1.000
_cell.length_c   1.000
_cell.angle_alpha   90.00
_cell.angle_beta   90.00
_cell.angle_gamma   90.00
#
_symmetry.space_group_name_H-M   'P 1'
#
loop_
_entity.id
_entity.type
_entity.pdbx_description
1 polymer ?
#
loop_
_entity_poly.entity_id
_entity_poly.type
_entity_poly.pdbx_seq_one_letter_code
_entity_poly.pdbx_strand_id
1 'polypeptide(L)'
;EGTACADVLLAGEEGGANAATVFSGMGIAAIFKFVVDGLKVIPADVAAAFKGFKGEIGMECYPALLGVGYIVGPRIASFMFVGSLIGWMVLIPVICLFGADTVMYPGTETISALYAAGGASKIWSTYVKYIGAGAIATGGIISLIKSLPLIITTFRDSMKSMKGGKNTSTERTAQDIPMNIILIGIVAMVAIIWLVPAIPVNPIGALIIVIFGFFFATVSSRMVGLVGSSNNPVSGMAIATLLIATMIIKASGNTGIDGMKAAIAIGSVICIVAAIAGDTSQDLKTGYLLGATPKKQQIGELIGVLASGLAIGGVLYLLNTAWGY
;
A
#
# COMPACT_ATOMS: atom_id res chain seq x y z
N GLU A 1 -1.62 12.32 -6.92
CA GLU A 1 -0.32 12.03 -7.56
C GLU A 1 -0.48 12.01 -9.09
N GLY A 2 -1.42 11.25 -9.66
CA GLY A 2 -1.60 11.15 -11.10
C GLY A 2 -1.80 12.51 -11.79
N THR A 3 -2.51 13.44 -11.16
CA THR A 3 -2.65 14.81 -11.67
C THR A 3 -1.31 15.56 -11.62
N ALA A 4 -0.60 15.48 -10.49
CA ALA A 4 0.70 16.13 -10.33
C ALA A 4 1.75 15.56 -11.33
N CYS A 5 1.74 14.25 -11.57
CA CYS A 5 2.59 13.63 -12.58
C CYS A 5 2.26 14.14 -13.99
N ALA A 6 0.98 14.30 -14.33
CA ALA A 6 0.56 14.87 -15.60
C ALA A 6 1.05 16.33 -15.73
N ASP A 7 0.89 17.14 -14.70
CA ASP A 7 1.34 18.53 -14.69
C ASP A 7 2.87 18.65 -14.86
N VAL A 8 3.65 17.77 -14.23
CA VAL A 8 5.11 17.71 -14.40
C VAL A 8 5.50 17.35 -15.83
N LEU A 9 4.80 16.38 -16.45
CA LEU A 9 5.08 16.00 -17.85
C LEU A 9 4.73 17.13 -18.81
N LEU A 10 3.58 17.79 -18.61
CA LEU A 10 3.18 18.95 -19.42
C LEU A 10 4.15 20.12 -19.24
N ALA A 11 4.56 20.42 -18.01
CA ALA A 11 5.57 21.44 -17.75
C ALA A 11 6.92 21.12 -18.42
N GLY A 12 7.29 19.86 -18.49
CA GLY A 12 8.50 19.39 -19.20
C GLY A 12 8.38 19.55 -20.72
N GLU A 13 7.20 19.33 -21.30
CA GLU A 13 6.92 19.49 -22.72
C GLU A 13 6.85 20.97 -23.12
N GLU A 14 6.16 21.80 -22.33
CA GLU A 14 6.07 23.24 -22.55
C GLU A 14 7.41 23.96 -22.35
N GLY A 15 8.26 23.45 -21.46
CA GLY A 15 9.55 24.03 -21.15
C GLY A 15 9.47 25.39 -20.43
N GLY A 16 10.53 26.19 -20.52
CA GLY A 16 10.54 27.56 -19.99
C GLY A 16 10.40 27.66 -18.47
N ALA A 17 9.59 28.61 -17.99
CA ALA A 17 9.44 28.93 -16.59
C ALA A 17 8.80 27.75 -15.80
N ASN A 18 7.89 26.99 -16.40
CA ASN A 18 7.22 25.87 -15.75
C ASN A 18 8.21 24.72 -15.46
N ALA A 19 9.02 24.35 -16.44
CA ALA A 19 10.09 23.36 -16.24
C ALA A 19 11.12 23.85 -15.22
N ALA A 20 11.53 25.12 -15.27
CA ALA A 20 12.48 25.69 -14.30
C ALA A 20 11.94 25.61 -12.86
N THR A 21 10.65 25.79 -12.64
CA THR A 21 10.01 25.66 -11.31
C THR A 21 10.12 24.23 -10.80
N VAL A 22 9.84 23.22 -11.64
CA VAL A 22 9.97 21.80 -11.26
C VAL A 22 11.41 21.46 -10.87
N PHE A 23 12.38 21.81 -11.71
CA PHE A 23 13.80 21.51 -11.44
C PHE A 23 14.35 22.30 -10.23
N SER A 24 13.91 23.53 -10.02
CA SER A 24 14.32 24.30 -8.82
C SER A 24 13.75 23.68 -7.53
N GLY A 25 12.49 23.25 -7.54
CA GLY A 25 11.88 22.54 -6.43
C GLY A 25 12.61 21.22 -6.11
N MET A 26 12.96 20.45 -7.14
CA MET A 26 13.75 19.23 -6.98
C MET A 26 15.15 19.53 -6.41
N GLY A 27 15.81 20.58 -6.88
CA GLY A 27 17.12 21.00 -6.37
C GLY A 27 17.07 21.42 -4.91
N ILE A 28 16.07 22.23 -4.53
CA ILE A 28 15.85 22.64 -3.12
C ILE A 28 15.60 21.44 -2.23
N ALA A 29 14.73 20.51 -2.65
CA ALA A 29 14.44 19.30 -1.90
C ALA A 29 15.65 18.38 -1.75
N ALA A 30 16.48 18.25 -2.79
CA ALA A 30 17.72 17.47 -2.75
C ALA A 30 18.74 18.07 -1.79
N ILE A 31 18.94 19.40 -1.83
CA ILE A 31 19.83 20.11 -0.91
C ILE A 31 19.33 19.94 0.53
N PHE A 32 18.04 20.13 0.78
CA PHE A 32 17.47 19.96 2.11
C PHE A 32 17.68 18.53 2.62
N LYS A 33 17.40 17.53 1.78
CA LYS A 33 17.60 16.12 2.11
C LYS A 33 19.07 15.81 2.42
N PHE A 34 20.01 16.37 1.67
CA PHE A 34 21.44 16.24 1.93
C PHE A 34 21.85 16.89 3.27
N VAL A 35 21.27 18.03 3.64
CA VAL A 35 21.52 18.69 4.94
C VAL A 35 20.99 17.85 6.10
N VAL A 36 19.82 17.22 5.95
CA VAL A 36 19.20 16.38 6.99
C VAL A 36 19.95 15.05 7.12
N ASP A 37 20.11 14.29 6.04
CA ASP A 37 20.62 12.92 6.11
C ASP A 37 22.14 12.83 5.96
N GLY A 38 22.71 13.68 5.09
CA GLY A 38 24.14 13.69 4.81
C GLY A 38 24.93 14.44 5.86
N LEU A 39 24.59 15.70 6.11
CA LEU A 39 25.29 16.56 7.08
C LEU A 39 24.74 16.39 8.51
N LYS A 40 23.52 15.86 8.69
CA LYS A 40 22.85 15.68 9.99
C LYS A 40 22.78 16.95 10.84
N VAL A 41 22.67 18.10 10.18
CA VAL A 41 22.56 19.42 10.84
C VAL A 41 21.14 19.64 11.39
N ILE A 42 20.14 19.15 10.66
CA ILE A 42 18.74 19.21 11.05
C ILE A 42 18.32 17.77 11.38
N PRO A 43 17.65 17.53 12.52
CA PRO A 43 17.14 16.20 12.82
C PRO A 43 16.09 15.77 11.79
N ALA A 44 16.12 14.49 11.41
CA ALA A 44 15.16 13.93 10.46
C ALA A 44 13.74 13.89 11.03
N ASP A 45 13.63 13.73 12.32
CA ASP A 45 12.40 13.69 13.10
C ASP A 45 12.50 14.60 14.33
N VAL A 46 11.42 15.27 14.64
CA VAL A 46 11.27 16.10 15.83
C VAL A 46 10.07 15.60 16.61
N ALA A 47 10.27 15.23 17.86
CA ALA A 47 9.20 14.74 18.72
C ALA A 47 9.26 15.42 20.11
N ALA A 48 8.08 15.70 20.65
CA ALA A 48 7.90 16.23 22.00
C ALA A 48 7.02 15.27 22.82
N ALA A 49 7.60 14.58 23.78
CA ALA A 49 6.92 13.66 24.65
C ALA A 49 6.40 14.37 25.92
N PHE A 50 5.12 14.16 26.22
CA PHE A 50 4.46 14.69 27.43
C PHE A 50 4.54 13.68 28.57
N LYS A 51 5.58 13.79 29.41
CA LYS A 51 5.89 12.80 30.46
C LYS A 51 4.73 12.50 31.43
N GLY A 52 3.96 13.52 31.83
CA GLY A 52 2.82 13.34 32.74
C GLY A 52 1.61 12.67 32.07
N PHE A 53 1.37 13.00 30.82
CA PHE A 53 0.23 12.52 30.04
C PHE A 53 0.54 11.26 29.22
N LYS A 54 1.83 10.90 29.07
CA LYS A 54 2.31 9.76 28.27
C LYS A 54 2.04 9.83 26.77
N GLY A 55 1.53 10.96 26.26
CA GLY A 55 1.37 11.24 24.83
C GLY A 55 2.63 11.79 24.20
N GLU A 56 2.68 11.81 22.88
CA GLU A 56 3.77 12.35 22.08
C GLU A 56 3.23 13.04 20.82
N ILE A 57 3.80 14.18 20.49
CA ILE A 57 3.60 14.85 19.20
C ILE A 57 4.93 14.91 18.49
N GLY A 58 4.97 14.44 17.26
CA GLY A 58 6.16 14.48 16.44
C GLY A 58 5.84 14.70 14.97
N MET A 59 6.87 15.06 14.20
CA MET A 59 6.80 15.16 12.76
C MET A 59 8.14 14.75 12.14
N GLU A 60 8.08 14.17 10.98
CA GLU A 60 9.24 13.91 10.14
C GLU A 60 9.51 15.09 9.20
N CYS A 61 10.78 15.52 9.16
CA CYS A 61 11.22 16.68 8.38
C CYS A 61 11.63 16.28 6.96
N TYR A 62 10.72 15.66 6.19
CA TYR A 62 11.00 15.23 4.81
C TYR A 62 10.23 16.05 3.78
N PRO A 63 10.91 16.66 2.77
CA PRO A 63 10.25 17.42 1.71
C PRO A 63 9.24 16.61 0.91
N ALA A 64 9.50 15.29 0.73
CA ALA A 64 8.58 14.39 0.04
C ALA A 64 7.23 14.29 0.75
N LEU A 65 7.21 14.20 2.08
CA LEU A 65 5.98 14.16 2.87
C LEU A 65 5.20 15.47 2.80
N LEU A 66 5.93 16.61 2.80
CA LEU A 66 5.32 17.91 2.59
C LEU A 66 4.65 18.00 1.20
N GLY A 67 5.33 17.52 0.16
CA GLY A 67 4.79 17.46 -1.20
C GLY A 67 3.55 16.58 -1.30
N VAL A 68 3.58 15.39 -0.71
CA VAL A 68 2.42 14.50 -0.66
C VAL A 68 1.25 15.16 0.07
N GLY A 69 1.49 15.81 1.21
CA GLY A 69 0.45 16.53 1.95
C GLY A 69 -0.20 17.65 1.12
N TYR A 70 0.60 18.37 0.33
CA TYR A 70 0.11 19.40 -0.58
C TYR A 70 -0.75 18.82 -1.71
N ILE A 71 -0.29 17.73 -2.35
CA ILE A 71 -1.01 17.05 -3.45
C ILE A 71 -2.34 16.47 -2.99
N VAL A 72 -2.34 15.80 -1.83
CA VAL A 72 -3.52 15.17 -1.22
C VAL A 72 -4.56 16.21 -0.78
N GLY A 73 -4.11 17.38 -0.39
CA GLY A 73 -4.93 18.50 0.00
C GLY A 73 -5.45 18.45 1.45
N PRO A 74 -6.00 19.57 1.95
CA PRO A 74 -6.28 19.74 3.37
C PRO A 74 -7.37 18.80 3.90
N ARG A 75 -8.33 18.40 3.06
CA ARG A 75 -9.43 17.52 3.47
C ARG A 75 -8.93 16.13 3.86
N ILE A 76 -8.13 15.51 3.02
CA ILE A 76 -7.60 14.15 3.30
C ILE A 76 -6.49 14.23 4.34
N ALA A 77 -5.61 15.24 4.25
CA ALA A 77 -4.56 15.46 5.24
C ALA A 77 -5.14 15.64 6.65
N SER A 78 -6.29 16.31 6.81
CA SER A 78 -6.95 16.44 8.11
C SER A 78 -7.46 15.12 8.67
N PHE A 79 -7.97 14.19 7.84
CA PHE A 79 -8.34 12.85 8.32
C PHE A 79 -7.11 12.07 8.83
N MET A 80 -6.00 12.14 8.12
CA MET A 80 -4.74 11.50 8.53
C MET A 80 -4.22 12.11 9.84
N PHE A 81 -4.25 13.44 9.94
CA PHE A 81 -3.84 14.16 11.15
C PHE A 81 -4.71 13.82 12.37
N VAL A 82 -6.03 13.79 12.22
CA VAL A 82 -6.96 13.41 13.30
C VAL A 82 -6.73 11.95 13.72
N GLY A 83 -6.53 11.04 12.76
CA GLY A 83 -6.16 9.65 13.08
C GLY A 83 -4.85 9.54 13.88
N SER A 84 -3.85 10.34 13.53
CA SER A 84 -2.60 10.45 14.27
C SER A 84 -2.82 10.99 15.68
N LEU A 85 -3.58 12.07 15.84
CA LEU A 85 -3.94 12.61 17.16
C LEU A 85 -4.66 11.59 18.04
N ILE A 86 -5.62 10.85 17.49
CA ILE A 86 -6.31 9.80 18.23
C ILE A 86 -5.30 8.74 18.70
N GLY A 87 -4.41 8.29 17.81
CA GLY A 87 -3.39 7.30 18.15
C GLY A 87 -2.45 7.75 19.25
N TRP A 88 -1.81 8.89 19.06
CA TRP A 88 -0.71 9.36 19.89
C TRP A 88 -1.14 10.14 21.14
N MET A 89 -2.26 10.87 21.08
CA MET A 89 -2.73 11.72 22.18
C MET A 89 -3.93 11.16 22.94
N VAL A 90 -4.58 10.10 22.44
CA VAL A 90 -5.70 9.47 23.13
C VAL A 90 -5.39 8.02 23.46
N LEU A 91 -5.15 7.16 22.45
CA LEU A 91 -4.99 5.73 22.68
C LEU A 91 -3.74 5.41 23.50
N ILE A 92 -2.59 5.96 23.18
CA ILE A 92 -1.36 5.71 23.95
C ILE A 92 -1.49 6.14 25.40
N PRO A 93 -1.92 7.39 25.71
CA PRO A 93 -2.19 7.79 27.10
C PRO A 93 -3.18 6.90 27.82
N VAL A 94 -4.31 6.54 27.20
CA VAL A 94 -5.31 5.66 27.79
C VAL A 94 -4.71 4.30 28.13
N ILE A 95 -3.99 3.68 27.20
CA ILE A 95 -3.33 2.39 27.43
C ILE A 95 -2.31 2.49 28.59
N CYS A 96 -1.50 3.54 28.61
CA CYS A 96 -0.47 3.71 29.63
C CYS A 96 -1.02 4.06 31.02
N LEU A 97 -2.09 4.86 31.10
CA LEU A 97 -2.64 5.32 32.38
C LEU A 97 -3.53 4.30 33.05
N PHE A 98 -4.34 3.58 32.24
CA PHE A 98 -5.31 2.59 32.79
C PHE A 98 -4.77 1.17 32.81
N GLY A 99 -3.74 0.87 32.02
CA GLY A 99 -3.17 -0.48 31.91
C GLY A 99 -1.77 -0.65 32.48
N ALA A 100 -1.25 0.34 33.25
CA ALA A 100 0.14 0.41 33.66
C ALA A 100 0.77 -0.89 34.15
N ASP A 101 0.11 -1.62 35.04
CA ASP A 101 0.60 -2.84 35.69
C ASP A 101 0.12 -4.12 35.00
N THR A 102 -0.59 -4.00 33.89
CA THR A 102 -1.12 -5.15 33.17
C THR A 102 -0.16 -5.62 32.08
N VAL A 103 -0.11 -6.95 31.86
CA VAL A 103 0.49 -7.56 30.68
C VAL A 103 -0.63 -7.93 29.73
N MET A 104 -0.69 -7.26 28.58
CA MET A 104 -1.74 -7.48 27.58
C MET A 104 -1.12 -8.02 26.28
N TYR A 105 -1.74 -9.08 25.73
CA TYR A 105 -1.31 -9.60 24.43
C TYR A 105 -1.42 -8.52 23.32
N PRO A 106 -0.45 -8.36 22.40
CA PRO A 106 0.73 -9.23 22.17
C PRO A 106 1.98 -8.87 22.99
N GLY A 107 1.92 -7.91 23.91
CA GLY A 107 3.03 -7.59 24.79
C GLY A 107 3.37 -8.73 25.74
N THR A 108 4.63 -8.88 26.06
CA THR A 108 5.15 -9.89 27.00
C THR A 108 5.52 -9.31 28.36
N GLU A 109 5.54 -8.00 28.47
CA GLU A 109 5.88 -7.22 29.67
C GLU A 109 4.74 -6.30 30.06
N THR A 110 4.81 -5.71 31.26
CA THR A 110 3.83 -4.71 31.69
C THR A 110 3.89 -3.47 30.78
N ILE A 111 2.77 -2.79 30.62
CA ILE A 111 2.69 -1.59 29.80
C ILE A 111 3.66 -0.51 30.29
N SER A 112 3.85 -0.39 31.61
CA SER A 112 4.83 0.51 32.22
C SER A 112 6.25 0.16 31.81
N ALA A 113 6.62 -1.12 31.80
CA ALA A 113 7.96 -1.56 31.39
C ALA A 113 8.18 -1.31 29.89
N LEU A 114 7.20 -1.61 29.04
CA LEU A 114 7.26 -1.30 27.59
C LEU A 114 7.43 0.21 27.33
N TYR A 115 6.68 1.05 28.08
CA TYR A 115 6.84 2.50 27.95
C TYR A 115 8.20 2.99 28.44
N ALA A 116 8.73 2.43 29.52
CA ALA A 116 10.06 2.75 30.01
C ALA A 116 11.18 2.36 29.03
N ALA A 117 10.99 1.24 28.33
CA ALA A 117 11.96 0.72 27.36
C ALA A 117 12.02 1.51 26.04
N GLY A 118 10.90 2.11 25.59
CA GLY A 118 10.88 2.77 24.28
C GLY A 118 9.81 3.85 24.11
N GLY A 119 9.28 4.40 25.19
CA GLY A 119 8.33 5.52 25.16
C GLY A 119 7.01 5.20 24.45
N ALA A 120 6.38 6.24 23.92
CA ALA A 120 5.13 6.15 23.19
C ALA A 120 5.25 5.29 21.91
N SER A 121 6.39 5.35 21.23
CA SER A 121 6.67 4.57 20.01
C SER A 121 6.63 3.06 20.28
N LYS A 122 7.08 2.60 21.43
CA LYS A 122 6.99 1.18 21.82
C LYS A 122 5.55 0.74 22.03
N ILE A 123 4.75 1.56 22.67
CA ILE A 123 3.31 1.30 22.88
C ILE A 123 2.58 1.29 21.54
N TRP A 124 2.92 2.25 20.66
CA TRP A 124 2.37 2.28 19.30
C TRP A 124 2.64 1.00 18.54
N SER A 125 3.91 0.56 18.51
CA SER A 125 4.31 -0.65 17.76
C SER A 125 3.74 -1.94 18.34
N THR A 126 3.48 -1.98 19.67
CA THR A 126 2.96 -3.17 20.35
C THR A 126 1.43 -3.26 20.30
N TYR A 127 0.70 -2.15 20.36
CA TYR A 127 -0.76 -2.15 20.50
C TYR A 127 -1.48 -1.33 19.42
N VAL A 128 -1.15 -0.04 19.30
CA VAL A 128 -1.94 0.92 18.49
C VAL A 128 -1.89 0.56 17.00
N LYS A 129 -0.76 0.05 16.52
CA LYS A 129 -0.61 -0.46 15.15
C LYS A 129 -1.67 -1.51 14.77
N TYR A 130 -2.00 -2.41 15.69
CA TYR A 130 -3.00 -3.45 15.45
C TYR A 130 -4.43 -2.93 15.51
N ILE A 131 -4.69 -1.91 16.37
CA ILE A 131 -5.98 -1.20 16.38
C ILE A 131 -6.18 -0.51 15.02
N GLY A 132 -5.14 0.18 14.51
CA GLY A 132 -5.15 0.79 13.19
C GLY A 132 -5.38 -0.23 12.06
N ALA A 133 -4.69 -1.37 12.10
CA ALA A 133 -4.88 -2.45 11.14
C ALA A 133 -6.32 -2.99 11.12
N GLY A 134 -6.93 -3.15 12.30
CA GLY A 134 -8.34 -3.54 12.45
C GLY A 134 -9.29 -2.50 11.87
N ALA A 135 -9.03 -1.21 12.11
CA ALA A 135 -9.82 -0.11 11.54
C ALA A 135 -9.74 -0.10 10.00
N ILE A 136 -8.54 -0.30 9.44
CA ILE A 136 -8.33 -0.39 7.99
C ILE A 136 -9.08 -1.60 7.40
N ALA A 137 -8.96 -2.77 8.02
CA ALA A 137 -9.65 -3.98 7.57
C ALA A 137 -11.18 -3.77 7.57
N THR A 138 -11.73 -3.19 8.64
CA THR A 138 -13.15 -2.87 8.74
C THR A 138 -13.60 -1.85 7.70
N GLY A 139 -12.84 -0.77 7.54
CA GLY A 139 -13.08 0.25 6.51
C GLY A 139 -13.03 -0.33 5.10
N GLY A 140 -12.09 -1.23 4.82
CA GLY A 140 -11.98 -1.97 3.59
C GLY A 140 -13.20 -2.85 3.31
N ILE A 141 -13.69 -3.60 4.30
CA ILE A 141 -14.89 -4.43 4.19
C ILE A 141 -16.13 -3.56 3.90
N ILE A 142 -16.31 -2.47 4.63
CA ILE A 142 -17.42 -1.53 4.40
C ILE A 142 -17.35 -0.93 3.00
N SER A 143 -16.16 -0.52 2.56
CA SER A 143 -15.94 0.03 1.23
C SER A 143 -16.26 -0.99 0.14
N LEU A 144 -15.88 -2.26 0.33
CA LEU A 144 -16.22 -3.33 -0.59
C LEU A 144 -17.73 -3.54 -0.69
N ILE A 145 -18.42 -3.69 0.45
CA ILE A 145 -19.87 -3.89 0.46
C ILE A 145 -20.58 -2.77 -0.31
N LYS A 146 -20.16 -1.52 -0.12
CA LYS A 146 -20.69 -0.37 -0.86
C LYS A 146 -20.34 -0.40 -2.35
N SER A 147 -19.24 -1.02 -2.73
CA SER A 147 -18.76 -1.09 -4.11
C SER A 147 -19.26 -2.33 -4.85
N LEU A 148 -19.75 -3.33 -4.13
CA LEU A 148 -20.16 -4.62 -4.69
C LEU A 148 -21.18 -4.49 -5.82
N PRO A 149 -22.23 -3.64 -5.74
CA PRO A 149 -23.16 -3.45 -6.87
C PRO A 149 -22.45 -2.98 -8.14
N LEU A 150 -21.53 -2.01 -8.01
CA LEU A 150 -20.77 -1.49 -9.14
C LEU A 150 -19.83 -2.56 -9.72
N ILE A 151 -19.17 -3.33 -8.89
CA ILE A 151 -18.29 -4.42 -9.30
C ILE A 151 -19.07 -5.47 -10.10
N ILE A 152 -20.24 -5.88 -9.58
CA ILE A 152 -21.10 -6.88 -10.24
C ILE A 152 -21.59 -6.35 -11.58
N THR A 153 -22.04 -5.09 -11.66
CA THR A 153 -22.50 -4.50 -12.93
C THR A 153 -21.37 -4.40 -13.93
N THR A 154 -20.21 -3.91 -13.55
CA THR A 154 -19.04 -3.80 -14.42
C THR A 154 -18.58 -5.18 -14.93
N PHE A 155 -18.53 -6.17 -14.05
CA PHE A 155 -18.18 -7.54 -14.44
C PHE A 155 -19.20 -8.13 -15.40
N ARG A 156 -20.49 -7.97 -15.12
CA ARG A 156 -21.59 -8.42 -15.97
C ARG A 156 -21.53 -7.77 -17.36
N ASP A 157 -21.28 -6.47 -17.42
CA ASP A 157 -21.19 -5.72 -18.68
C ASP A 157 -19.95 -6.12 -19.48
N SER A 158 -18.82 -6.34 -18.82
CA SER A 158 -17.60 -6.90 -19.43
C SER A 158 -17.83 -8.30 -19.99
N MET A 159 -18.54 -9.15 -19.25
CA MET A 159 -18.91 -10.50 -19.73
C MET A 159 -19.88 -10.48 -20.91
N LYS A 160 -20.80 -9.51 -20.95
CA LYS A 160 -21.69 -9.31 -22.09
C LYS A 160 -20.92 -8.85 -23.33
N SER A 161 -19.97 -7.92 -23.18
CA SER A 161 -19.13 -7.46 -24.28
C SER A 161 -18.25 -8.56 -24.85
N MET A 162 -17.83 -9.53 -24.03
CA MET A 162 -17.11 -10.73 -24.51
C MET A 162 -17.98 -11.61 -25.40
N LYS A 163 -19.28 -11.72 -25.12
CA LYS A 163 -20.23 -12.52 -25.94
C LYS A 163 -20.72 -11.80 -27.19
N GLY A 164 -20.67 -10.46 -27.21
CA GLY A 164 -21.21 -9.63 -28.30
C GLY A 164 -20.23 -9.24 -29.40
N GLY A 165 -19.03 -9.81 -29.46
CA GLY A 165 -18.03 -9.63 -30.53
C GLY A 165 -17.78 -8.19 -30.94
N LYS A 166 -16.55 -7.68 -30.71
CA LYS A 166 -16.01 -6.39 -31.18
C LYS A 166 -16.68 -5.11 -30.65
N ASN A 167 -16.49 -4.80 -29.39
CA ASN A 167 -16.39 -3.41 -28.98
C ASN A 167 -14.91 -2.99 -28.86
N THR A 168 -14.22 -2.93 -29.99
CA THR A 168 -13.07 -2.06 -30.10
C THR A 168 -13.64 -0.66 -30.28
N SER A 169 -13.72 0.11 -29.21
CA SER A 169 -13.95 1.54 -29.37
C SER A 169 -12.91 2.03 -30.35
N THR A 170 -13.37 2.76 -31.39
CA THR A 170 -12.49 3.35 -32.42
C THR A 170 -11.58 4.41 -31.81
N GLU A 171 -11.93 4.93 -30.66
CA GLU A 171 -11.16 5.94 -29.93
C GLU A 171 -9.93 5.34 -29.23
N ARG A 172 -8.78 5.89 -29.54
CA ARG A 172 -7.47 5.47 -29.00
C ARG A 172 -7.44 5.51 -27.46
N THR A 173 -8.06 6.52 -26.87
CA THR A 173 -8.09 6.78 -25.42
C THR A 173 -9.05 5.86 -24.64
N ALA A 174 -9.86 5.07 -25.33
CA ALA A 174 -10.77 4.11 -24.72
C ALA A 174 -10.33 2.64 -24.99
N GLN A 175 -9.09 2.41 -25.45
CA GLN A 175 -8.58 1.08 -25.72
C GLN A 175 -7.87 0.52 -24.50
N ASP A 176 -8.43 -0.52 -23.90
CA ASP A 176 -7.86 -1.31 -22.80
C ASP A 176 -7.36 -2.68 -23.26
N ILE A 177 -6.64 -3.38 -22.37
CA ILE A 177 -6.34 -4.80 -22.58
C ILE A 177 -7.65 -5.58 -22.56
N PRO A 178 -7.92 -6.44 -23.57
CA PRO A 178 -9.13 -7.25 -23.61
C PRO A 178 -9.30 -8.12 -22.36
N MET A 179 -10.51 -8.17 -21.81
CA MET A 179 -10.82 -8.91 -20.58
C MET A 179 -10.45 -10.40 -20.64
N ASN A 180 -10.56 -11.02 -21.82
CA ASN A 180 -10.15 -12.42 -22.01
C ASN A 180 -8.64 -12.61 -21.78
N ILE A 181 -7.80 -11.67 -22.22
CA ILE A 181 -6.35 -11.72 -21.98
C ILE A 181 -6.07 -11.57 -20.49
N ILE A 182 -6.76 -10.66 -19.80
CA ILE A 182 -6.62 -10.48 -18.35
C ILE A 182 -7.00 -11.76 -17.60
N LEU A 183 -8.13 -12.38 -17.95
CA LEU A 183 -8.58 -13.62 -17.30
C LEU A 183 -7.61 -14.78 -17.54
N ILE A 184 -7.11 -14.94 -18.77
CA ILE A 184 -6.09 -15.95 -19.09
C ILE A 184 -4.80 -15.66 -18.29
N GLY A 185 -4.39 -14.41 -18.20
CA GLY A 185 -3.23 -14.00 -17.40
C GLY A 185 -3.38 -14.32 -15.92
N ILE A 186 -4.53 -14.04 -15.31
CA ILE A 186 -4.82 -14.39 -13.92
C ILE A 186 -4.74 -15.90 -13.71
N VAL A 187 -5.41 -16.69 -14.56
CA VAL A 187 -5.37 -18.16 -14.45
C VAL A 187 -3.96 -18.70 -14.61
N ALA A 188 -3.19 -18.18 -15.57
CA ALA A 188 -1.80 -18.57 -15.79
C ALA A 188 -0.92 -18.25 -14.58
N MET A 189 -1.05 -17.04 -14.00
CA MET A 189 -0.29 -16.63 -12.81
C MET A 189 -0.65 -17.48 -11.59
N VAL A 190 -1.93 -17.76 -11.36
CA VAL A 190 -2.37 -18.62 -10.26
C VAL A 190 -1.83 -20.05 -10.44
N ALA A 191 -1.84 -20.55 -11.67
CA ALA A 191 -1.26 -21.86 -12.00
C ALA A 191 0.25 -21.88 -11.74
N ILE A 192 0.99 -20.84 -12.13
CA ILE A 192 2.42 -20.70 -11.86
C ILE A 192 2.68 -20.71 -10.35
N ILE A 193 1.95 -19.89 -9.58
CA ILE A 193 2.11 -19.82 -8.11
C ILE A 193 1.83 -21.18 -7.46
N TRP A 194 0.86 -21.92 -7.96
CA TRP A 194 0.54 -23.25 -7.42
C TRP A 194 1.53 -24.33 -7.84
N LEU A 195 1.98 -24.31 -9.10
CA LEU A 195 2.81 -25.40 -9.67
C LEU A 195 4.31 -25.24 -9.41
N VAL A 196 4.78 -24.02 -9.07
CA VAL A 196 6.20 -23.79 -8.80
C VAL A 196 6.54 -24.27 -7.38
N PRO A 197 7.41 -25.31 -7.23
CA PRO A 197 7.71 -25.90 -5.92
C PRO A 197 8.40 -24.94 -4.93
N ALA A 198 9.02 -23.89 -5.45
CA ALA A 198 9.67 -22.86 -4.62
C ALA A 198 8.65 -21.99 -3.87
N ILE A 199 7.40 -21.97 -4.32
CA ILE A 199 6.32 -21.20 -3.68
C ILE A 199 5.44 -22.19 -2.89
N PRO A 200 5.47 -22.17 -1.56
CA PRO A 200 4.78 -23.17 -0.74
C PRO A 200 3.27 -22.88 -0.64
N VAL A 201 2.59 -22.79 -1.77
CA VAL A 201 1.15 -22.50 -1.85
C VAL A 201 0.40 -23.74 -2.32
N ASN A 202 -0.51 -24.24 -1.48
CA ASN A 202 -1.41 -25.34 -1.81
C ASN A 202 -2.67 -24.85 -2.57
N PRO A 203 -3.54 -25.72 -3.12
CA PRO A 203 -4.75 -25.29 -3.85
C PRO A 203 -5.67 -24.38 -3.04
N ILE A 204 -5.77 -24.56 -1.72
CA ILE A 204 -6.54 -23.69 -0.82
C ILE A 204 -5.92 -22.31 -0.77
N GLY A 205 -4.59 -22.23 -0.67
CA GLY A 205 -3.85 -20.98 -0.72
C GLY A 205 -4.01 -20.25 -2.06
N ALA A 206 -4.00 -20.97 -3.18
CA ALA A 206 -4.26 -20.40 -4.49
C ALA A 206 -5.68 -19.82 -4.60
N LEU A 207 -6.67 -20.48 -4.04
CA LEU A 207 -8.05 -19.97 -3.96
C LEU A 207 -8.13 -18.69 -3.10
N ILE A 208 -7.44 -18.67 -1.96
CA ILE A 208 -7.34 -17.47 -1.10
C ILE A 208 -6.73 -16.32 -1.90
N ILE A 209 -5.66 -16.54 -2.66
CA ILE A 209 -5.02 -15.52 -3.50
C ILE A 209 -6.01 -14.93 -4.50
N VAL A 210 -6.80 -15.76 -5.18
CA VAL A 210 -7.79 -15.29 -6.17
C VAL A 210 -8.86 -14.42 -5.50
N ILE A 211 -9.45 -14.90 -4.41
CA ILE A 211 -10.55 -14.22 -3.73
C ILE A 211 -10.06 -12.92 -3.08
N PHE A 212 -9.02 -12.99 -2.26
CA PHE A 212 -8.52 -11.81 -1.55
C PHE A 212 -7.72 -10.88 -2.46
N GLY A 213 -7.05 -11.40 -3.48
CA GLY A 213 -6.38 -10.59 -4.50
C GLY A 213 -7.38 -9.70 -5.23
N PHE A 214 -8.46 -10.27 -5.74
CA PHE A 214 -9.54 -9.49 -6.36
C PHE A 214 -10.17 -8.48 -5.39
N PHE A 215 -10.44 -8.91 -4.16
CA PHE A 215 -11.00 -8.07 -3.11
C PHE A 215 -10.10 -6.87 -2.83
N PHE A 216 -8.84 -7.10 -2.49
CA PHE A 216 -7.94 -6.03 -2.10
C PHE A 216 -7.45 -5.17 -3.27
N ALA A 217 -7.34 -5.73 -4.48
CA ALA A 217 -7.12 -4.93 -5.68
C ALA A 217 -8.23 -3.88 -5.87
N THR A 218 -9.48 -4.30 -5.73
CA THR A 218 -10.64 -3.41 -5.86
C THR A 218 -10.68 -2.36 -4.76
N VAL A 219 -10.45 -2.77 -3.50
CA VAL A 219 -10.42 -1.84 -2.35
C VAL A 219 -9.29 -0.84 -2.49
N SER A 220 -8.08 -1.30 -2.81
CA SER A 220 -6.89 -0.48 -2.99
C SER A 220 -7.09 0.56 -4.09
N SER A 221 -7.44 0.13 -5.29
CA SER A 221 -7.70 1.01 -6.44
C SER A 221 -8.74 2.08 -6.12
N ARG A 222 -9.82 1.71 -5.42
CA ARG A 222 -10.87 2.64 -5.04
C ARG A 222 -10.43 3.63 -3.97
N MET A 223 -9.67 3.19 -2.97
CA MET A 223 -9.12 4.07 -1.92
C MET A 223 -8.14 5.07 -2.53
N VAL A 224 -7.24 4.61 -3.38
CA VAL A 224 -6.28 5.45 -4.10
C VAL A 224 -7.00 6.49 -4.96
N GLY A 225 -8.08 6.11 -5.66
CA GLY A 225 -8.90 7.05 -6.42
C GLY A 225 -9.60 8.10 -5.57
N LEU A 226 -10.00 7.76 -4.32
CA LEU A 226 -10.61 8.71 -3.38
C LEU A 226 -9.59 9.64 -2.74
N VAL A 227 -8.42 9.12 -2.39
CA VAL A 227 -7.35 9.87 -1.71
C VAL A 227 -6.55 10.71 -2.69
N GLY A 228 -6.45 10.29 -3.95
CA GLY A 228 -5.63 10.95 -4.97
C GLY A 228 -4.14 10.68 -4.82
N SER A 229 -3.77 9.65 -4.06
CA SER A 229 -2.39 9.23 -3.81
C SER A 229 -2.31 7.70 -3.77
N SER A 230 -1.23 7.12 -4.27
CA SER A 230 -0.94 5.68 -4.19
C SER A 230 -0.62 5.20 -2.76
N ASN A 231 -0.52 6.13 -1.82
CA ASN A 231 -0.28 5.85 -0.40
C ASN A 231 -1.52 5.24 0.26
N ASN A 232 -1.78 3.98 -0.06
CA ASN A 232 -2.89 3.20 0.47
C ASN A 232 -2.43 2.30 1.65
N PRO A 233 -3.37 1.82 2.48
CA PRO A 233 -3.04 1.02 3.67
C PRO A 233 -2.71 -0.44 3.34
N VAL A 234 -1.77 -0.69 2.42
CA VAL A 234 -1.35 -2.04 1.97
C VAL A 234 -0.96 -2.93 3.15
N SER A 235 -0.25 -2.36 4.14
CA SER A 235 0.17 -3.11 5.34
C SER A 235 -1.01 -3.62 6.16
N GLY A 236 -2.08 -2.85 6.28
CA GLY A 236 -3.31 -3.28 6.96
C GLY A 236 -4.03 -4.41 6.22
N MET A 237 -4.10 -4.32 4.89
CA MET A 237 -4.65 -5.36 4.03
C MET A 237 -3.82 -6.65 4.10
N ALA A 238 -2.49 -6.53 4.10
CA ALA A 238 -1.57 -7.66 4.27
C ALA A 238 -1.74 -8.34 5.63
N ILE A 239 -1.84 -7.58 6.74
CA ILE A 239 -2.07 -8.11 8.07
C ILE A 239 -3.42 -8.87 8.14
N ALA A 240 -4.50 -8.28 7.61
CA ALA A 240 -5.81 -8.93 7.58
C ALA A 240 -5.76 -10.25 6.78
N THR A 241 -5.08 -10.23 5.63
CA THR A 241 -4.86 -11.45 4.83
C THR A 241 -4.09 -12.50 5.58
N LEU A 242 -2.96 -12.14 6.20
CA LEU A 242 -2.12 -13.07 6.96
C LEU A 242 -2.90 -13.72 8.09
N LEU A 243 -3.72 -12.97 8.84
CA LEU A 243 -4.55 -13.51 9.90
C LEU A 243 -5.54 -14.55 9.36
N ILE A 244 -6.29 -14.20 8.31
CA ILE A 244 -7.30 -15.10 7.73
C ILE A 244 -6.64 -16.32 7.07
N ALA A 245 -5.57 -16.10 6.28
CA ALA A 245 -4.84 -17.17 5.62
C ALA A 245 -4.24 -18.15 6.64
N THR A 246 -3.65 -17.65 7.72
CA THR A 246 -3.09 -18.50 8.79
C THR A 246 -4.18 -19.33 9.46
N MET A 247 -5.36 -18.74 9.74
CA MET A 247 -6.49 -19.47 10.34
C MET A 247 -6.97 -20.60 9.40
N ILE A 248 -7.13 -20.32 8.11
CA ILE A 248 -7.60 -21.30 7.12
C ILE A 248 -6.55 -22.40 6.91
N ILE A 249 -5.27 -22.05 6.78
CA ILE A 249 -4.17 -23.01 6.58
C ILE A 249 -4.04 -23.90 7.80
N LYS A 250 -4.14 -23.35 9.01
CA LYS A 250 -4.14 -24.12 10.27
C LYS A 250 -5.36 -25.07 10.34
N ALA A 251 -6.54 -24.60 9.97
CA ALA A 251 -7.75 -25.41 9.93
C ALA A 251 -7.68 -26.55 8.89
N SER A 252 -6.93 -26.36 7.80
CA SER A 252 -6.68 -27.39 6.80
C SER A 252 -5.62 -28.43 7.21
N GLY A 253 -5.12 -28.37 8.44
CA GLY A 253 -4.14 -29.31 8.97
C GLY A 253 -2.68 -29.00 8.65
N ASN A 254 -2.41 -27.91 7.94
CA ASN A 254 -1.06 -27.51 7.57
C ASN A 254 -0.47 -26.62 8.69
N THR A 255 0.20 -27.24 9.64
CA THR A 255 0.76 -26.59 10.83
C THR A 255 2.28 -26.57 10.78
N GLY A 256 2.91 -25.74 11.62
CA GLY A 256 4.36 -25.64 11.69
C GLY A 256 4.97 -24.71 10.66
N ILE A 257 6.25 -24.93 10.33
CA ILE A 257 7.06 -24.03 9.48
C ILE A 257 6.49 -23.92 8.05
N ASP A 258 6.01 -25.01 7.48
CA ASP A 258 5.48 -25.00 6.12
C ASP A 258 4.14 -24.24 6.02
N GLY A 259 3.29 -24.35 7.04
CA GLY A 259 2.08 -23.53 7.15
C GLY A 259 2.40 -22.03 7.27
N MET A 260 3.44 -21.67 8.03
CA MET A 260 3.90 -20.29 8.15
C MET A 260 4.45 -19.76 6.82
N LYS A 261 5.28 -20.54 6.13
CA LYS A 261 5.80 -20.17 4.81
C LYS A 261 4.67 -19.95 3.80
N ALA A 262 3.67 -20.85 3.80
CA ALA A 262 2.50 -20.72 2.94
C ALA A 262 1.70 -19.45 3.23
N ALA A 263 1.43 -19.14 4.50
CA ALA A 263 0.73 -17.93 4.91
C ALA A 263 1.48 -16.65 4.48
N ILE A 264 2.80 -16.62 4.69
CA ILE A 264 3.65 -15.49 4.28
C ILE A 264 3.65 -15.34 2.76
N ALA A 265 3.76 -16.42 1.99
CA ALA A 265 3.72 -16.38 0.55
C ALA A 265 2.39 -15.82 0.03
N ILE A 266 1.26 -16.27 0.58
CA ILE A 266 -0.07 -15.75 0.25
C ILE A 266 -0.17 -14.26 0.60
N GLY A 267 0.23 -13.88 1.80
CA GLY A 267 0.22 -12.48 2.24
C GLY A 267 1.08 -11.58 1.37
N SER A 268 2.25 -12.05 0.95
CA SER A 268 3.16 -11.32 0.05
C SER A 268 2.53 -11.09 -1.33
N VAL A 269 1.94 -12.12 -1.93
CA VAL A 269 1.25 -11.98 -3.23
C VAL A 269 0.12 -10.96 -3.14
N ILE A 270 -0.71 -11.03 -2.10
CA ILE A 270 -1.84 -10.11 -1.94
C ILE A 270 -1.37 -8.69 -1.63
N CYS A 271 -0.28 -8.55 -0.87
CA CYS A 271 0.36 -7.26 -0.62
C CYS A 271 0.80 -6.59 -1.94
N ILE A 272 1.47 -7.34 -2.81
CA ILE A 272 1.90 -6.87 -4.13
C ILE A 272 0.69 -6.51 -5.01
N VAL A 273 -0.34 -7.36 -5.04
CA VAL A 273 -1.56 -7.09 -5.80
C VAL A 273 -2.23 -5.79 -5.35
N ALA A 274 -2.33 -5.57 -4.03
CA ALA A 274 -2.92 -4.36 -3.47
C ALA A 274 -2.09 -3.11 -3.77
N ALA A 275 -0.75 -3.19 -3.70
CA ALA A 275 0.15 -2.09 -4.01
C ALA A 275 0.05 -1.70 -5.49
N ILE A 276 0.23 -2.66 -6.39
CA ILE A 276 0.19 -2.42 -7.85
C ILE A 276 -1.18 -1.90 -8.30
N ALA A 277 -2.28 -2.39 -7.72
CA ALA A 277 -3.61 -1.88 -8.05
C ALA A 277 -3.76 -0.38 -7.72
N GLY A 278 -3.12 0.08 -6.66
CA GLY A 278 -3.04 1.51 -6.33
C GLY A 278 -2.20 2.30 -7.31
N ASP A 279 -1.00 1.83 -7.61
CA ASP A 279 -0.05 2.48 -8.51
C ASP A 279 -0.62 2.57 -9.93
N THR A 280 -1.15 1.48 -10.47
CA THR A 280 -1.84 1.44 -11.78
C THR A 280 -2.99 2.46 -11.86
N SER A 281 -3.74 2.66 -10.77
CA SER A 281 -4.83 3.64 -10.75
C SER A 281 -4.32 5.07 -10.92
N GLN A 282 -3.18 5.43 -10.34
CA GLN A 282 -2.57 6.75 -10.49
C GLN A 282 -1.90 6.91 -11.86
N ASP A 283 -1.25 5.87 -12.36
CA ASP A 283 -0.63 5.89 -13.68
C ASP A 283 -1.66 6.06 -14.80
N LEU A 284 -2.75 5.30 -14.76
CA LEU A 284 -3.86 5.46 -15.71
C LEU A 284 -4.52 6.83 -15.59
N LYS A 285 -4.58 7.43 -14.39
CA LYS A 285 -5.07 8.80 -14.21
C LYS A 285 -4.16 9.82 -14.91
N THR A 286 -2.85 9.66 -14.76
CA THR A 286 -1.83 10.47 -15.48
C THR A 286 -2.04 10.37 -16.98
N GLY A 287 -2.12 9.15 -17.50
CA GLY A 287 -2.35 8.91 -18.92
C GLY A 287 -3.67 9.44 -19.44
N TYR A 288 -4.73 9.34 -18.65
CA TYR A 288 -6.03 9.92 -18.99
C TYR A 288 -5.94 11.44 -19.21
N LEU A 289 -5.25 12.15 -18.32
CA LEU A 289 -5.06 13.61 -18.42
C LEU A 289 -4.21 14.02 -19.62
N LEU A 290 -3.24 13.18 -19.99
CA LEU A 290 -2.36 13.40 -21.14
C LEU A 290 -2.93 12.85 -22.45
N GLY A 291 -4.09 12.22 -22.44
CA GLY A 291 -4.68 11.57 -23.62
C GLY A 291 -3.89 10.35 -24.10
N ALA A 292 -3.19 9.64 -23.21
CA ALA A 292 -2.47 8.41 -23.54
C ALA A 292 -3.42 7.25 -23.87
N THR A 293 -2.89 6.21 -24.50
CA THR A 293 -3.64 4.97 -24.77
C THR A 293 -3.52 4.03 -23.57
N PRO A 294 -4.60 3.73 -22.82
CA PRO A 294 -4.53 2.91 -21.60
C PRO A 294 -3.87 1.55 -21.82
N LYS A 295 -4.20 0.87 -22.91
CA LYS A 295 -3.59 -0.40 -23.29
C LYS A 295 -2.06 -0.36 -23.37
N LYS A 296 -1.49 0.73 -23.89
CA LYS A 296 -0.03 0.87 -24.01
C LYS A 296 0.62 1.10 -22.64
N GLN A 297 -0.02 1.87 -21.76
CA GLN A 297 0.42 2.05 -20.37
C GLN A 297 0.39 0.72 -19.62
N GLN A 298 -0.71 0.00 -19.66
CA GLN A 298 -0.85 -1.31 -19.00
C GLN A 298 0.22 -2.32 -19.47
N ILE A 299 0.57 -2.33 -20.77
CA ILE A 299 1.68 -3.16 -21.27
C ILE A 299 3.02 -2.67 -20.71
N GLY A 300 3.23 -1.35 -20.66
CA GLY A 300 4.44 -0.76 -20.06
C GLY A 300 4.60 -1.14 -18.58
N GLU A 301 3.53 -1.09 -17.80
CA GLU A 301 3.51 -1.52 -16.40
C GLU A 301 3.88 -3.02 -16.26
N LEU A 302 3.33 -3.89 -17.11
CA LEU A 302 3.69 -5.32 -17.10
C LEU A 302 5.18 -5.54 -17.37
N ILE A 303 5.77 -4.81 -18.31
CA ILE A 303 7.21 -4.84 -18.58
C ILE A 303 8.00 -4.33 -17.38
N GLY A 304 7.54 -3.23 -16.76
CA GLY A 304 8.16 -2.66 -15.56
C GLY A 304 8.14 -3.64 -14.38
N VAL A 305 7.02 -4.31 -14.15
CA VAL A 305 6.89 -5.34 -13.10
C VAL A 305 7.86 -6.51 -13.33
N LEU A 306 7.98 -6.98 -14.57
CA LEU A 306 8.94 -8.04 -14.90
C LEU A 306 10.39 -7.61 -14.65
N ALA A 307 10.76 -6.42 -15.11
CA ALA A 307 12.10 -5.87 -14.90
C ALA A 307 12.41 -5.67 -13.41
N SER A 308 11.48 -5.12 -12.63
CA SER A 308 11.60 -4.95 -11.18
C SER A 308 11.71 -6.30 -10.46
N GLY A 309 10.91 -7.30 -10.85
CA GLY A 309 10.95 -8.64 -10.27
C GLY A 309 12.30 -9.33 -10.49
N LEU A 310 12.93 -9.14 -11.65
CA LEU A 310 14.28 -9.64 -11.91
C LEU A 310 15.34 -8.89 -11.10
N ALA A 311 15.21 -7.57 -10.98
CA ALA A 311 16.19 -6.74 -10.26
C ALA A 311 16.14 -6.93 -8.75
N ILE A 312 14.95 -7.13 -8.16
CA ILE A 312 14.78 -7.20 -6.70
C ILE A 312 15.55 -8.37 -6.07
N GLY A 313 15.66 -9.49 -6.78
CA GLY A 313 16.45 -10.64 -6.33
C GLY A 313 17.93 -10.27 -6.10
N GLY A 314 18.53 -9.51 -7.01
CA GLY A 314 19.88 -8.97 -6.87
C GLY A 314 20.00 -7.96 -5.73
N VAL A 315 19.02 -7.07 -5.58
CA VAL A 315 18.98 -6.11 -4.47
C VAL A 315 18.90 -6.81 -3.11
N LEU A 316 18.02 -7.80 -2.97
CA LEU A 316 17.91 -8.58 -1.73
C LEU A 316 19.20 -9.35 -1.41
N TYR A 317 19.87 -9.90 -2.43
CA TYR A 317 21.17 -10.53 -2.24
C TYR A 317 22.23 -9.55 -1.72
N LEU A 318 22.31 -8.36 -2.31
CA LEU A 318 23.22 -7.29 -1.85
C LEU A 318 22.90 -6.84 -0.42
N LEU A 319 21.64 -6.66 -0.09
CA LEU A 319 21.19 -6.28 1.26
C LEU A 319 21.55 -7.37 2.28
N ASN A 320 21.34 -8.63 1.94
CA ASN A 320 21.70 -9.76 2.81
C ASN A 320 23.21 -9.83 3.04
N THR A 321 24.04 -9.58 2.02
CA THR A 321 25.50 -9.55 2.17
C THR A 321 26.01 -8.35 2.97
N ALA A 322 25.30 -7.20 2.89
CA ALA A 322 25.71 -5.97 3.58
C ALA A 322 25.30 -5.95 5.06
N TRP A 323 24.12 -6.45 5.41
CA TRP A 323 23.56 -6.35 6.76
C TRP A 323 23.20 -7.68 7.42
N GLY A 324 23.21 -8.79 6.70
CA GLY A 324 22.91 -10.12 7.23
C GLY A 324 21.46 -10.22 7.77
N TYR A 325 20.53 -10.71 6.97
CA TYR A 325 19.19 -11.04 7.44
C TYR A 325 19.13 -12.47 7.97
#